data_64035beceb3b0abeabcc8c06f0034907
#
_entry.id   64035beceb3b0abeabcc8c06f0034907
#
_cell.length_a   1.000
_cell.length_b   1.000
_cell.length_c   1.000
_cell.angle_alpha   90.00
_cell.angle_beta   90.00
_cell.angle_gamma   90.00
#
_symmetry.space_group_name_H-M   'P 1'
#
loop_
_entity.id
_entity.type
_entity.pdbx_description
1 polymer ?
#
loop_
_entity_poly.entity_id
_entity_poly.type
_entity_poly.pdbx_seq_one_letter_code
_entity_poly.pdbx_strand_id
1 'polypeptide(L)'
;MEKQKTKSVILIVDDSEMNRSLLSSILGDEYCIMEAENGIQAISILQDSAEEIGLMLLDIVMPEMDGFSVLSEMNRNHWIENVPVIMISSEKENSYIERAYDLGVTDYIYRPFDTFIVRRRIANTLMLYTKQKNWLKWLQISSMNRKKTVI
;
A
#
# COMPACT_ATOMS: atom_id res chain seq x y z
N MET A 1 7.99 -22.62 -20.97
CA MET A 1 8.50 -21.37 -20.40
C MET A 1 7.63 -20.96 -19.22
N GLU A 2 8.18 -21.09 -18.04
CA GLU A 2 7.50 -20.55 -16.85
C GLU A 2 7.48 -19.03 -16.94
N LYS A 3 6.30 -18.45 -16.93
CA LYS A 3 6.16 -17.01 -16.78
C LYS A 3 6.74 -16.62 -15.42
N GLN A 4 7.88 -15.93 -15.41
CA GLN A 4 8.39 -15.34 -14.19
C GLN A 4 7.30 -14.40 -13.63
N LYS A 5 6.78 -14.75 -12.45
CA LYS A 5 5.87 -13.86 -11.74
C LYS A 5 6.63 -12.59 -11.40
N THR A 6 6.19 -11.45 -11.94
CA THR A 6 6.71 -10.16 -11.57
C THR A 6 6.40 -9.94 -10.08
N LYS A 7 7.43 -9.66 -9.28
CA LYS A 7 7.26 -9.38 -7.86
C LYS A 7 6.50 -8.07 -7.67
N SER A 8 5.57 -8.04 -6.72
CA SER A 8 4.89 -6.81 -6.34
C SER A 8 5.86 -5.82 -5.72
N VAL A 9 5.63 -4.54 -5.96
CA VAL A 9 6.44 -3.45 -5.42
C VAL A 9 5.81 -2.96 -4.12
N ILE A 10 6.59 -2.91 -3.06
CA ILE A 10 6.19 -2.35 -1.77
C ILE A 10 6.99 -1.08 -1.52
N LEU A 11 6.28 0.02 -1.28
CA LEU A 11 6.88 1.28 -0.88
C LEU A 11 6.87 1.38 0.64
N ILE A 12 8.05 1.46 1.24
CA ILE A 12 8.21 1.63 2.70
C ILE A 12 8.50 3.10 2.99
N VAL A 13 7.62 3.74 3.75
CA VAL A 13 7.72 5.15 4.13
C VAL A 13 7.93 5.27 5.63
N ASP A 14 9.13 5.60 6.04
CA ASP A 14 9.54 5.72 7.44
C ASP A 14 10.79 6.59 7.51
N ASP A 15 10.86 7.50 8.47
CA ASP A 15 12.03 8.37 8.65
C ASP A 15 13.24 7.65 9.28
N SER A 16 13.01 6.50 9.89
CA SER A 16 14.08 5.69 10.49
C SER A 16 14.71 4.74 9.48
N GLU A 17 15.96 4.95 9.16
CA GLU A 17 16.74 4.05 8.30
C GLU A 17 16.74 2.62 8.84
N MET A 18 16.87 2.47 10.18
CA MET A 18 16.85 1.17 10.84
C MET A 18 15.53 0.44 10.60
N ASN A 19 14.40 1.14 10.73
CA ASN A 19 13.08 0.56 10.49
C ASN A 19 12.91 0.16 9.03
N ARG A 20 13.33 1.02 8.08
CA ARG A 20 13.27 0.69 6.66
C ARG A 20 14.13 -0.53 6.33
N SER A 21 15.35 -0.59 6.86
CA SER A 21 16.27 -1.72 6.65
C SER A 21 15.70 -3.02 7.21
N LEU A 22 15.08 -2.96 8.39
CA LEU A 22 14.45 -4.13 9.00
C LEU A 22 13.30 -4.66 8.13
N LEU A 23 12.41 -3.79 7.69
CA LEU A 23 11.29 -4.18 6.83
C LEU A 23 11.77 -4.67 5.46
N SER A 24 12.76 -4.02 4.88
CA SER A 24 13.38 -4.48 3.61
C SER A 24 13.98 -5.87 3.74
N SER A 25 14.64 -6.15 4.86
CA SER A 25 15.20 -7.47 5.14
C SER A 25 14.13 -8.56 5.27
N ILE A 26 13.01 -8.22 5.93
CA ILE A 26 11.89 -9.14 6.12
C ILE A 26 11.20 -9.47 4.78
N LEU A 27 11.07 -8.49 3.89
CA LEU A 27 10.22 -8.55 2.70
C LEU A 27 10.99 -8.72 1.39
N GLY A 28 12.28 -8.45 1.37
CA GLY A 28 13.07 -8.32 0.14
C GLY A 28 13.18 -9.56 -0.73
N ASP A 29 12.97 -10.76 -0.18
CA ASP A 29 13.00 -12.00 -0.94
C ASP A 29 11.74 -12.21 -1.79
N GLU A 30 10.60 -11.72 -1.32
CA GLU A 30 9.30 -11.92 -1.95
C GLU A 30 8.83 -10.74 -2.78
N TYR A 31 9.31 -9.52 -2.46
CA TYR A 31 8.82 -8.27 -3.03
C TYR A 31 9.97 -7.39 -3.52
N CYS A 32 9.66 -6.52 -4.49
CA CYS A 32 10.55 -5.41 -4.85
C CYS A 32 10.32 -4.27 -3.87
N ILE A 33 11.38 -3.78 -3.24
CA ILE A 33 11.28 -2.76 -2.20
C ILE A 33 11.71 -1.40 -2.75
N MET A 34 10.85 -0.40 -2.54
CA MET A 34 11.19 1.02 -2.70
C MET A 34 11.09 1.67 -1.33
N GLU A 35 11.92 2.66 -1.07
CA GLU A 35 11.97 3.34 0.22
C GLU A 35 11.81 4.84 0.06
N ALA A 36 11.09 5.45 1.00
CA ALA A 36 11.00 6.89 1.17
C ALA A 36 11.30 7.23 2.64
N GLU A 37 12.12 8.22 2.88
CA GLU A 37 12.51 8.61 4.24
C GLU A 37 11.63 9.69 4.86
N ASN A 38 10.68 10.21 4.09
CA ASN A 38 9.68 11.18 4.57
C ASN A 38 8.47 11.19 3.64
N GLY A 39 7.43 11.92 4.06
CA GLY A 39 6.20 12.02 3.29
C GLY A 39 6.36 12.72 1.95
N ILE A 40 7.25 13.69 1.86
CA ILE A 40 7.50 14.44 0.61
C ILE A 40 8.08 13.50 -0.45
N GLN A 41 9.05 12.68 -0.09
CA GLN A 41 9.61 11.67 -0.99
C GLN A 41 8.56 10.65 -1.41
N ALA A 42 7.71 10.22 -0.48
CA ALA A 42 6.63 9.27 -0.78
C ALA A 42 5.68 9.85 -1.84
N ILE A 43 5.26 11.10 -1.68
CA ILE A 43 4.38 11.77 -2.66
C ILE A 43 5.07 11.88 -4.01
N SER A 44 6.35 12.23 -4.05
CA SER A 44 7.12 12.30 -5.29
C SER A 44 7.14 10.95 -6.03
N ILE A 45 7.37 9.87 -5.31
CA ILE A 45 7.35 8.52 -5.88
C ILE A 45 5.96 8.17 -6.42
N LEU A 46 4.91 8.50 -5.66
CA LEU A 46 3.53 8.23 -6.09
C LEU A 46 3.14 9.05 -7.32
N GLN A 47 3.60 10.29 -7.44
CA GLN A 47 3.36 11.12 -8.64
C GLN A 47 3.96 10.49 -9.89
N ASP A 48 5.13 9.90 -9.77
CA ASP A 48 5.85 9.30 -10.90
C ASP A 48 5.41 7.87 -11.19
N SER A 49 5.06 7.09 -10.17
CA SER A 49 5.00 5.64 -10.27
C SER A 49 3.86 4.99 -9.47
N ALA A 50 2.77 5.71 -9.17
CA ALA A 50 1.69 5.15 -8.35
C ALA A 50 1.15 3.83 -8.92
N GLU A 51 1.07 3.70 -10.22
CA GLU A 51 0.56 2.49 -10.90
C GLU A 51 1.46 1.28 -10.70
N GLU A 52 2.74 1.49 -10.40
CA GLU A 52 3.71 0.42 -10.18
C GLU A 52 3.74 -0.04 -8.72
N ILE A 53 3.21 0.76 -7.79
CA ILE A 53 3.23 0.44 -6.36
C ILE A 53 2.06 -0.50 -6.03
N GLY A 54 2.39 -1.69 -5.55
CA GLY A 54 1.39 -2.69 -5.14
C GLY A 54 0.83 -2.46 -3.75
N LEU A 55 1.63 -1.89 -2.85
CA LEU A 55 1.25 -1.65 -1.45
C LEU A 55 2.22 -0.64 -0.83
N MET A 56 1.72 0.18 0.09
CA MET A 56 2.54 1.09 0.87
C MET A 56 2.49 0.73 2.36
N LEU A 57 3.65 0.67 2.99
CA LEU A 57 3.81 0.63 4.44
C LEU A 57 4.15 2.04 4.89
N LEU A 58 3.35 2.61 5.78
CA LEU A 58 3.42 4.03 6.11
C LEU A 58 3.50 4.25 7.62
N ASP A 59 4.53 4.94 8.08
CA ASP A 59 4.62 5.41 9.46
C ASP A 59 3.82 6.71 9.63
N ILE A 60 3.33 6.94 10.85
CA ILE A 60 2.57 8.16 11.17
C ILE A 60 3.52 9.32 11.47
N VAL A 61 4.45 9.11 12.40
CA VAL A 61 5.29 10.19 12.93
C VAL A 61 6.55 10.34 12.10
N MET A 62 6.58 11.38 11.28
CA MET A 62 7.71 11.71 10.44
C MET A 62 7.90 13.24 10.45
N PRO A 63 9.13 13.75 10.27
CA PRO A 63 9.37 15.17 10.16
C PRO A 63 8.77 15.75 8.86
N GLU A 64 8.45 17.03 8.89
CA GLU A 64 7.94 17.83 7.78
C GLU A 64 6.52 17.43 7.31
N MET A 65 6.27 16.16 7.02
CA MET A 65 4.99 15.66 6.53
C MET A 65 4.70 14.31 7.16
N ASP A 66 3.72 14.25 8.06
CA ASP A 66 3.34 13.02 8.75
C ASP A 66 2.53 12.04 7.86
N GLY A 67 2.28 10.83 8.37
CA GLY A 67 1.54 9.82 7.63
C GLY A 67 0.10 10.21 7.29
N PHE A 68 -0.56 10.95 8.15
CA PHE A 68 -1.92 11.43 7.88
C PHE A 68 -1.95 12.43 6.72
N SER A 69 -0.94 13.28 6.63
CA SER A 69 -0.79 14.22 5.51
C SER A 69 -0.54 13.49 4.19
N VAL A 70 0.26 12.42 4.22
CA VAL A 70 0.47 11.55 3.05
C VAL A 70 -0.87 10.95 2.61
N LEU A 71 -1.66 10.42 3.54
CA LEU A 71 -2.97 9.84 3.24
C LEU A 71 -3.94 10.88 2.65
N SER A 72 -3.92 12.09 3.15
CA SER A 72 -4.75 13.19 2.62
C SER A 72 -4.39 13.50 1.17
N GLU A 73 -3.11 13.56 0.84
CA GLU A 73 -2.66 13.74 -0.55
C GLU A 73 -3.04 12.54 -1.43
N MET A 74 -2.95 11.33 -0.90
CA MET A 74 -3.36 10.12 -1.64
C MET A 74 -4.86 10.12 -1.93
N ASN A 75 -5.69 10.61 -1.01
CA ASN A 75 -7.12 10.76 -1.24
C ASN A 75 -7.40 11.83 -2.30
N ARG A 76 -6.72 12.97 -2.23
CA ARG A 76 -6.88 14.06 -3.18
C ARG A 76 -6.56 13.63 -4.61
N ASN A 77 -5.52 12.83 -4.80
CA ASN A 77 -5.06 12.38 -6.10
C ASN A 77 -5.67 11.04 -6.52
N HIS A 78 -6.59 10.48 -5.75
CA HIS A 78 -7.24 9.17 -5.97
C HIS A 78 -6.27 7.98 -5.99
N TRP A 79 -5.05 8.14 -5.48
CA TRP A 79 -4.08 7.04 -5.38
C TRP A 79 -4.51 5.99 -4.36
N ILE A 80 -5.25 6.41 -3.31
CA ILE A 80 -5.73 5.51 -2.26
C ILE A 80 -6.64 4.41 -2.81
N GLU A 81 -7.28 4.64 -3.93
CA GLU A 81 -8.18 3.67 -4.56
C GLU A 81 -7.43 2.48 -5.16
N ASN A 82 -6.19 2.69 -5.56
CA ASN A 82 -5.39 1.69 -6.28
C ASN A 82 -4.18 1.19 -5.48
N VAL A 83 -3.72 1.94 -4.50
CA VAL A 83 -2.56 1.60 -3.68
C VAL A 83 -3.03 1.33 -2.24
N PRO A 84 -3.12 0.06 -1.83
CA PRO A 84 -3.47 -0.25 -0.45
C PRO A 84 -2.38 0.24 0.50
N VAL A 85 -2.80 0.75 1.65
CA VAL A 85 -1.90 1.28 2.67
C VAL A 85 -2.07 0.50 3.96
N ILE A 86 -0.96 0.01 4.51
CA ILE A 86 -0.90 -0.54 5.86
C ILE A 86 -0.07 0.42 6.70
N MET A 87 -0.65 0.97 7.76
CA MET A 87 0.12 1.79 8.71
C MET A 87 0.89 0.90 9.67
N ILE A 88 2.15 1.24 9.90
CA ILE A 88 2.98 0.61 10.92
C ILE A 88 3.46 1.70 11.86
N SER A 89 2.97 1.67 13.12
CA SER A 89 3.22 2.75 14.07
C SER A 89 3.27 2.25 15.51
N SER A 90 3.97 3.00 16.35
CA SER A 90 3.97 2.81 17.80
C SER A 90 2.73 3.43 18.48
N GLU A 91 1.96 4.23 17.75
CA GLU A 91 0.77 4.90 18.28
C GLU A 91 -0.39 3.91 18.47
N LYS A 92 -0.88 3.81 19.71
CA LYS A 92 -1.95 2.86 20.10
C LYS A 92 -3.26 3.53 20.47
N GLU A 93 -3.32 4.85 20.42
CA GLU A 93 -4.55 5.59 20.74
C GLU A 93 -5.62 5.35 19.69
N ASN A 94 -6.85 5.09 20.13
CA ASN A 94 -7.98 4.82 19.23
C ASN A 94 -8.23 5.97 18.26
N SER A 95 -7.98 7.22 18.67
CA SER A 95 -8.16 8.38 17.80
C SER A 95 -7.24 8.34 16.55
N TYR A 96 -6.00 7.90 16.71
CA TYR A 96 -5.08 7.72 15.58
C TYR A 96 -5.52 6.60 14.66
N ILE A 97 -5.95 5.49 15.25
CA ILE A 97 -6.39 4.30 14.50
C ILE A 97 -7.65 4.62 13.70
N GLU A 98 -8.64 5.25 14.33
CA GLU A 98 -9.88 5.66 13.67
C GLU A 98 -9.61 6.64 12.53
N ARG A 99 -8.76 7.63 12.77
CA ARG A 99 -8.36 8.60 11.74
C ARG A 99 -7.70 7.92 10.54
N ALA A 100 -6.82 6.95 10.79
CA ALA A 100 -6.15 6.19 9.73
C ALA A 100 -7.19 5.45 8.87
N TYR A 101 -8.11 4.73 9.49
CA TYR A 101 -9.15 3.99 8.75
C TYR A 101 -10.10 4.95 8.03
N ASP A 102 -10.45 6.08 8.62
CA ASP A 102 -11.29 7.10 7.97
C ASP A 102 -10.61 7.65 6.71
N LEU A 103 -9.29 7.73 6.71
CA LEU A 103 -8.49 8.18 5.56
C LEU A 103 -8.22 7.06 4.54
N GLY A 104 -8.68 5.85 4.80
CA GLY A 104 -8.69 4.80 3.81
C GLY A 104 -7.59 3.74 3.92
N VAL A 105 -6.88 3.64 5.06
CA VAL A 105 -5.91 2.54 5.23
C VAL A 105 -6.64 1.20 5.32
N THR A 106 -5.99 0.17 4.81
CA THR A 106 -6.54 -1.19 4.83
C THR A 106 -6.26 -1.91 6.13
N ASP A 107 -5.17 -1.56 6.81
CA ASP A 107 -4.76 -2.24 8.05
C ASP A 107 -3.85 -1.34 8.87
N TYR A 108 -3.69 -1.69 10.14
CA TYR A 108 -2.87 -0.96 11.11
C TYR A 108 -2.09 -1.97 11.96
N ILE A 109 -0.76 -1.89 11.92
CA ILE A 109 0.13 -2.78 12.65
C ILE A 109 0.89 -2.00 13.71
N TYR A 110 0.84 -2.49 14.96
CA TYR A 110 1.56 -1.87 16.07
C TYR A 110 3.04 -2.30 16.10
N ARG A 111 3.89 -1.38 16.52
CA ARG A 111 5.28 -1.69 16.87
C ARG A 111 5.39 -1.95 18.37
N PRO A 112 6.26 -2.89 18.81
CA PRO A 112 7.01 -3.84 17.98
C PRO A 112 6.09 -4.86 17.30
N PHE A 113 6.42 -5.26 16.06
CA PHE A 113 5.59 -6.19 15.28
C PHE A 113 6.21 -7.58 15.20
N ASP A 114 5.37 -8.57 14.99
CA ASP A 114 5.77 -9.94 14.68
C ASP A 114 5.99 -10.07 13.16
N THR A 115 7.15 -10.60 12.77
CA THR A 115 7.53 -10.78 11.36
C THR A 115 6.51 -11.60 10.57
N PHE A 116 6.02 -12.69 11.16
CA PHE A 116 5.03 -13.55 10.52
C PHE A 116 3.73 -12.79 10.26
N ILE A 117 3.27 -12.00 11.22
CA ILE A 117 2.03 -11.21 11.09
C ILE A 117 2.16 -10.16 10.00
N VAL A 118 3.28 -9.46 9.94
CA VAL A 118 3.53 -8.45 8.89
C VAL A 118 3.47 -9.10 7.51
N ARG A 119 4.18 -10.19 7.31
CA ARG A 119 4.19 -10.93 6.04
C ARG A 119 2.80 -11.39 5.64
N ARG A 120 2.04 -11.93 6.59
CA ARG A 120 0.69 -12.47 6.33
C ARG A 120 -0.29 -11.36 5.98
N ARG A 121 -0.26 -10.24 6.68
CA ARG A 121 -1.16 -9.11 6.40
C ARG A 121 -0.87 -8.49 5.04
N ILE A 122 0.40 -8.36 4.68
CA ILE A 122 0.79 -7.86 3.35
C ILE A 122 0.30 -8.81 2.26
N ALA A 123 0.56 -10.10 2.40
CA ALA A 123 0.14 -11.11 1.43
C ALA A 123 -1.39 -11.12 1.26
N ASN A 124 -2.13 -11.08 2.36
CA ASN A 124 -3.60 -11.05 2.33
C ASN A 124 -4.13 -9.78 1.65
N THR A 125 -3.56 -8.63 1.95
CA THR A 125 -3.96 -7.36 1.35
C THR A 125 -3.72 -7.35 -0.15
N LEU A 126 -2.54 -7.78 -0.59
CA LEU A 126 -2.20 -7.88 -2.02
C LEU A 126 -3.15 -8.83 -2.76
N MET A 127 -3.46 -9.96 -2.15
CA MET A 127 -4.37 -10.95 -2.74
C MET A 127 -5.78 -10.36 -2.92
N LEU A 128 -6.31 -9.68 -1.90
CA LEU A 128 -7.65 -9.06 -1.96
C LEU A 128 -7.73 -7.99 -3.04
N TYR A 129 -6.71 -7.14 -3.16
CA TYR A 129 -6.65 -6.10 -4.20
C TYR A 129 -6.55 -6.70 -5.60
N THR A 130 -5.78 -7.75 -5.78
CA THR A 130 -5.67 -8.46 -7.07
C THR A 130 -7.02 -9.06 -7.47
N LYS A 131 -7.73 -9.70 -6.56
CA LYS A 131 -9.06 -10.27 -6.80
C LYS A 131 -10.07 -9.19 -7.18
N GLN A 132 -10.04 -8.04 -6.50
CA GLN A 132 -10.91 -6.91 -6.80
C GLN A 132 -10.66 -6.36 -8.20
N LYS A 133 -9.40 -6.16 -8.59
CA LYS A 133 -9.02 -5.70 -9.93
C LYS A 133 -9.47 -6.67 -11.01
N ASN A 134 -9.32 -7.97 -10.79
CA ASN A 134 -9.76 -9.01 -11.72
C ASN A 134 -11.28 -9.02 -11.86
N TRP A 135 -12.01 -8.88 -10.77
CA TRP A 135 -13.47 -8.79 -10.77
C TRP A 135 -13.97 -7.59 -11.58
N LEU A 136 -13.38 -6.42 -11.37
CA LEU A 136 -13.72 -5.21 -12.12
C LEU A 136 -13.43 -5.36 -13.61
N LYS A 137 -12.32 -5.96 -13.98
CA LYS A 137 -12.00 -6.29 -15.37
C LYS A 137 -13.06 -7.21 -15.99
N TRP A 138 -13.44 -8.25 -15.25
CA TRP A 138 -14.47 -9.19 -15.71
C TRP A 138 -15.79 -8.49 -15.95
N LEU A 139 -16.22 -7.60 -15.06
CA LEU A 139 -17.44 -6.80 -15.21
C LEU A 139 -17.39 -5.92 -16.46
N GLN A 140 -16.27 -5.28 -16.74
CA GLN A 140 -16.09 -4.46 -17.93
C GLN A 140 -16.20 -5.30 -19.21
N ILE A 141 -15.54 -6.43 -19.27
CA ILE A 141 -15.59 -7.36 -20.43
C ILE A 141 -17.02 -7.87 -20.63
N SER A 142 -17.68 -8.27 -19.55
CA SER A 142 -19.07 -8.76 -19.60
C SER A 142 -20.04 -7.67 -20.10
N SER A 143 -19.86 -6.43 -19.67
CA SER A 143 -20.64 -5.27 -20.12
C SER A 143 -20.41 -4.99 -21.60
N MET A 144 -19.18 -5.04 -22.08
CA MET A 144 -18.86 -4.85 -23.50
C MET A 144 -19.47 -5.94 -24.38
N ASN A 145 -19.46 -7.18 -23.94
CA ASN A 145 -20.05 -8.30 -24.68
C ASN A 145 -21.59 -8.17 -24.76
N ARG A 146 -22.24 -7.68 -23.73
CA ARG A 146 -23.70 -7.42 -23.74
C ARG A 146 -24.08 -6.33 -24.75
N LYS A 147 -23.26 -5.28 -24.87
CA LYS A 147 -23.49 -4.20 -25.85
C LYS A 147 -23.33 -4.67 -27.31
N LYS A 148 -22.47 -5.66 -27.55
CA LYS A 148 -22.26 -6.24 -28.89
C LYS A 148 -23.39 -7.17 -29.34
N THR A 149 -24.19 -7.71 -28.42
CA THR A 149 -25.26 -8.66 -28.70
C THR A 149 -26.59 -7.99 -28.89
N VAL A 150 -26.73 -6.69 -28.63
CA VAL A 150 -27.97 -5.93 -28.87
C VAL A 150 -27.81 -5.21 -30.21
N ILE A 151 -28.24 -5.89 -31.25
CA ILE A 151 -28.47 -5.28 -32.56
C ILE A 151 -29.95 -4.94 -32.66
#